data_ea0ea199dad3c62489b7f4d70d3cfb34
#
_entry.id   ea0ea199dad3c62489b7f4d70d3cfb34
#
_cell.length_a   1.000
_cell.length_b   1.000
_cell.length_c   1.000
_cell.angle_alpha   90.00
_cell.angle_beta   90.00
_cell.angle_gamma   90.00
#
_symmetry.space_group_name_H-M   'P 1'
#
loop_
_entity.id
_entity.type
_entity.pdbx_description
1 polymer ?
#
loop_
_entity_poly.entity_id
_entity_poly.type
_entity_poly.pdbx_seq_one_letter_code
_entity_poly.pdbx_strand_id
1 'polypeptide(L)'
;IDIGCGTAVLAMGAARIWPGTILASDIDEVAVDVARANVAANDLEGRVKCVEAAGFEHPYLTAAAPFDLVFANILMAPLIALAPDMARHLCTGGYAILSGILNEQADEVVAVYDRNAINLTRRQEIGEWTTLVLQKA
;
A
#
# COMPACT_ATOMS: atom_id res chain seq x y z
N ILE A 1 2.52 -4.39 -3.77
CA ILE A 1 1.35 -4.70 -2.91
C ILE A 1 0.52 -3.47 -2.61
N ASP A 2 -0.78 -3.63 -2.45
CA ASP A 2 -1.76 -2.62 -2.05
C ASP A 2 -2.33 -3.01 -0.67
N ILE A 3 -1.93 -2.28 0.38
CA ILE A 3 -2.34 -2.51 1.77
C ILE A 3 -3.58 -1.68 2.11
N GLY A 4 -4.61 -2.32 2.63
CA GLY A 4 -5.93 -1.69 2.81
C GLY A 4 -6.58 -1.42 1.46
N CYS A 5 -6.60 -2.43 0.61
CA CYS A 5 -6.89 -2.30 -0.82
C CYS A 5 -8.35 -1.90 -1.13
N GLY A 6 -9.28 -2.08 -0.21
CA GLY A 6 -10.70 -1.82 -0.44
C GLY A 6 -11.21 -2.52 -1.69
N THR A 7 -11.56 -1.74 -2.70
CA THR A 7 -12.04 -2.26 -4.01
C THR A 7 -10.93 -2.81 -4.92
N ALA A 8 -9.67 -2.76 -4.50
CA ALA A 8 -8.47 -3.13 -5.27
C ALA A 8 -8.18 -2.24 -6.49
N VAL A 9 -8.69 -1.02 -6.54
CA VAL A 9 -8.50 -0.13 -7.70
C VAL A 9 -7.04 0.21 -7.96
N LEU A 10 -6.24 0.45 -6.91
CA LEU A 10 -4.80 0.73 -7.06
C LEU A 10 -4.03 -0.52 -7.49
N ALA A 11 -4.32 -1.67 -6.88
CA ALA A 11 -3.74 -2.95 -7.28
C ALA A 11 -4.04 -3.28 -8.75
N MET A 12 -5.27 -3.09 -9.20
CA MET A 12 -5.65 -3.32 -10.60
C MET A 12 -4.97 -2.33 -11.55
N GLY A 13 -4.84 -1.05 -11.15
CA GLY A 13 -4.07 -0.05 -11.89
C GLY A 13 -2.60 -0.45 -12.05
N ALA A 14 -1.98 -0.89 -10.97
CA ALA A 14 -0.60 -1.39 -10.98
C ALA A 14 -0.45 -2.61 -11.92
N ALA A 15 -1.40 -3.54 -11.89
CA ALA A 15 -1.37 -4.73 -12.75
C ALA A 15 -1.41 -4.42 -14.24
N ARG A 16 -1.92 -3.26 -14.65
CA ARG A 16 -1.96 -2.81 -16.05
C ARG A 16 -0.59 -2.35 -16.58
N ILE A 17 0.30 -1.94 -15.70
CA ILE A 17 1.61 -1.35 -16.06
C ILE A 17 2.80 -2.13 -15.51
N TRP A 18 2.60 -2.97 -14.48
CA TRP A 18 3.64 -3.79 -13.87
C TRP A 18 3.58 -5.22 -14.40
N PRO A 19 4.68 -5.82 -14.84
CA PRO A 19 4.66 -7.15 -15.47
C PRO A 19 4.47 -8.31 -14.48
N GLY A 20 4.79 -8.10 -13.21
CA GLY A 20 4.71 -9.13 -12.17
C GLY A 20 3.32 -9.28 -11.54
N THR A 21 3.19 -10.23 -10.64
CA THR A 21 2.00 -10.41 -9.80
C THR A 21 1.89 -9.26 -8.80
N ILE A 22 0.67 -8.74 -8.66
CA ILE A 22 0.32 -7.72 -7.68
C ILE A 22 -0.44 -8.39 -6.55
N LEU A 23 -0.11 -8.03 -5.31
CA LEU A 23 -0.85 -8.45 -4.13
C LEU A 23 -1.74 -7.32 -3.64
N ALA A 24 -2.89 -7.69 -3.09
CA ALA A 24 -3.81 -6.74 -2.47
C ALA A 24 -4.30 -7.35 -1.15
N SER A 25 -4.27 -6.57 -0.08
CA SER A 25 -4.72 -7.04 1.23
C SER A 25 -5.64 -6.03 1.90
N ASP A 26 -6.59 -6.54 2.66
CA ASP A 26 -7.45 -5.74 3.54
C ASP A 26 -7.71 -6.52 4.82
N ILE A 27 -7.93 -5.79 5.93
CA ILE A 27 -8.29 -6.40 7.21
C ILE A 27 -9.76 -6.83 7.23
N ASP A 28 -10.59 -6.23 6.38
CA ASP A 28 -12.02 -6.49 6.27
C ASP A 28 -12.27 -7.59 5.22
N GLU A 29 -12.81 -8.73 5.67
CA GLU A 29 -13.18 -9.85 4.80
C GLU A 29 -14.15 -9.41 3.67
N VAL A 30 -15.09 -8.54 3.98
CA VAL A 30 -16.05 -8.02 2.98
C VAL A 30 -15.35 -7.19 1.91
N ALA A 31 -14.38 -6.36 2.31
CA ALA A 31 -13.56 -5.62 1.36
C ALA A 31 -12.74 -6.56 0.46
N VAL A 32 -12.17 -7.62 1.00
CA VAL A 32 -11.43 -8.63 0.22
C VAL A 32 -12.34 -9.33 -0.80
N ASP A 33 -13.58 -9.67 -0.43
CA ASP A 33 -14.53 -10.27 -1.35
C ASP A 33 -14.92 -9.30 -2.48
N VAL A 34 -15.13 -8.02 -2.16
CA VAL A 34 -15.36 -6.98 -3.17
C VAL A 34 -14.15 -6.82 -4.09
N ALA A 35 -12.94 -6.81 -3.53
CA ALA A 35 -11.70 -6.75 -4.30
C ALA A 35 -11.59 -7.92 -5.28
N ARG A 36 -11.85 -9.14 -4.83
CA ARG A 36 -11.85 -10.34 -5.69
C ARG A 36 -12.87 -10.24 -6.81
N ALA A 37 -14.10 -9.78 -6.51
CA ALA A 37 -15.12 -9.59 -7.51
C ALA A 37 -14.73 -8.55 -8.57
N ASN A 38 -14.11 -7.43 -8.16
CA ASN A 38 -13.63 -6.41 -9.08
C ASN A 38 -12.47 -6.91 -9.94
N VAL A 39 -11.53 -7.65 -9.36
CA VAL A 39 -10.41 -8.27 -10.09
C VAL A 39 -10.93 -9.22 -11.16
N ALA A 40 -11.91 -10.08 -10.84
CA ALA A 40 -12.55 -10.98 -11.78
C ALA A 40 -13.29 -10.22 -12.91
N ALA A 41 -14.05 -9.18 -12.54
CA ALA A 41 -14.79 -8.37 -13.51
C ALA A 41 -13.88 -7.60 -14.49
N ASN A 42 -12.60 -7.44 -14.16
CA ASN A 42 -11.59 -6.79 -14.99
C ASN A 42 -10.60 -7.77 -15.65
N ASP A 43 -10.87 -9.05 -15.61
CA ASP A 43 -10.02 -10.12 -16.19
C ASP A 43 -8.57 -10.09 -15.65
N LEU A 44 -8.41 -9.80 -14.34
CA LEU A 44 -7.11 -9.66 -13.67
C LEU A 44 -6.85 -10.76 -12.62
N GLU A 45 -7.63 -11.84 -12.58
CA GLU A 45 -7.52 -12.92 -11.59
C GLU A 45 -6.13 -13.60 -11.57
N GLY A 46 -5.48 -13.68 -12.71
CA GLY A 46 -4.11 -14.20 -12.83
C GLY A 46 -3.01 -13.17 -12.50
N ARG A 47 -3.39 -11.91 -12.27
CA ARG A 47 -2.45 -10.80 -12.08
C ARG A 47 -2.52 -10.14 -10.72
N VAL A 48 -3.69 -10.14 -10.08
CA VAL A 48 -3.92 -9.55 -8.77
C VAL A 48 -4.43 -10.63 -7.81
N LYS A 49 -3.71 -10.84 -6.71
CA LYS A 49 -4.08 -11.78 -5.66
C LYS A 49 -4.50 -11.03 -4.40
N CYS A 50 -5.74 -11.27 -3.97
CA CYS A 50 -6.33 -10.62 -2.79
C CYS A 50 -6.31 -11.55 -1.59
N VAL A 51 -5.86 -11.06 -0.45
CA VAL A 51 -5.81 -11.80 0.83
C VAL A 51 -6.37 -10.96 1.98
N GLU A 52 -7.02 -11.61 2.94
CA GLU A 52 -7.38 -10.98 4.21
C GLU A 52 -6.15 -10.94 5.12
N ALA A 53 -5.75 -9.73 5.54
CA ALA A 53 -4.60 -9.54 6.41
C ALA A 53 -4.65 -8.19 7.12
N ALA A 54 -4.18 -8.15 8.36
CA ALA A 54 -3.85 -6.91 9.07
C ALA A 54 -2.45 -6.46 8.63
N GLY A 55 -2.38 -5.41 7.79
CA GLY A 55 -1.11 -4.96 7.21
C GLY A 55 -0.41 -6.07 6.42
N PHE A 56 0.79 -6.45 6.85
CA PHE A 56 1.58 -7.54 6.26
C PHE A 56 1.43 -8.89 6.98
N GLU A 57 0.55 -9.00 7.97
CA GLU A 57 0.42 -10.19 8.84
C GLU A 57 -0.29 -11.35 8.13
N HIS A 58 0.36 -11.92 7.15
CA HIS A 58 -0.12 -13.12 6.46
C HIS A 58 1.08 -13.91 5.92
N PRO A 59 1.12 -15.25 6.06
CA PRO A 59 2.26 -16.07 5.60
C PRO A 59 2.59 -15.86 4.12
N TYR A 60 1.58 -15.70 3.28
CA TYR A 60 1.77 -15.46 1.86
C TYR A 60 2.43 -14.10 1.57
N LEU A 61 2.06 -13.04 2.31
CA LEU A 61 2.66 -11.71 2.17
C LEU A 61 4.09 -11.70 2.68
N THR A 62 4.35 -12.34 3.80
CA THR A 62 5.71 -12.49 4.35
C THR A 62 6.62 -13.25 3.39
N ALA A 63 6.13 -14.31 2.76
CA ALA A 63 6.90 -15.11 1.80
C ALA A 63 7.16 -14.36 0.48
N ALA A 64 6.30 -13.41 0.11
CA ALA A 64 6.44 -12.60 -1.10
C ALA A 64 7.34 -11.37 -0.90
N ALA A 65 7.60 -10.96 0.33
CA ALA A 65 8.49 -9.83 0.65
C ALA A 65 9.96 -10.16 0.28
N PRO A 66 10.81 -9.14 0.02
CA PRO A 66 10.49 -7.71 0.07
C PRO A 66 9.77 -7.20 -1.18
N PHE A 67 8.99 -6.14 -1.03
CA PHE A 67 8.24 -5.51 -2.12
C PHE A 67 8.99 -4.33 -2.72
N ASP A 68 8.88 -4.16 -4.04
CA ASP A 68 9.45 -3.01 -4.76
C ASP A 68 8.58 -1.76 -4.64
N LEU A 69 7.28 -1.96 -4.51
CA LEU A 69 6.27 -0.90 -4.40
C LEU A 69 5.16 -1.32 -3.45
N VAL A 70 4.84 -0.43 -2.50
CA VAL A 70 3.72 -0.58 -1.59
C VAL A 70 2.78 0.62 -1.73
N PHE A 71 1.51 0.37 -2.02
CA PHE A 71 0.46 1.36 -1.85
C PHE A 71 -0.18 1.20 -0.47
N ALA A 72 -0.52 2.32 0.17
CA ALA A 72 -1.36 2.33 1.35
C ALA A 72 -2.21 3.61 1.35
N ASN A 73 -3.47 3.48 0.95
CA ASN A 73 -4.45 4.56 0.96
C ASN A 73 -5.43 4.33 2.12
N ILE A 74 -4.98 4.62 3.32
CA ILE A 74 -5.68 4.39 4.58
C ILE A 74 -5.56 5.60 5.50
N LEU A 75 -6.28 5.59 6.61
CA LEU A 75 -6.26 6.68 7.60
C LEU A 75 -4.87 6.85 8.24
N MET A 76 -4.60 8.05 8.77
CA MET A 76 -3.31 8.43 9.36
C MET A 76 -2.86 7.48 10.48
N ALA A 77 -3.72 7.14 11.43
CA ALA A 77 -3.33 6.33 12.58
C ALA A 77 -2.83 4.92 12.17
N PRO A 78 -3.55 4.16 11.34
CA PRO A 78 -3.02 2.89 10.81
C PRO A 78 -1.79 3.08 9.91
N LEU A 79 -1.67 4.16 9.13
CA LEU A 79 -0.45 4.45 8.37
C LEU A 79 0.78 4.62 9.28
N ILE A 80 0.65 5.35 10.37
CA ILE A 80 1.72 5.54 11.35
C ILE A 80 2.09 4.20 12.00
N ALA A 81 1.10 3.42 12.40
CA ALA A 81 1.33 2.11 13.00
C ALA A 81 2.04 1.13 12.04
N LEU A 82 1.80 1.27 10.74
CA LEU A 82 2.36 0.41 9.70
C LEU A 82 3.85 0.70 9.40
N ALA A 83 4.38 1.86 9.76
CA ALA A 83 5.72 2.30 9.35
C ALA A 83 6.87 1.31 9.69
N PRO A 84 6.94 0.70 10.88
CA PRO A 84 7.96 -0.30 11.18
C PRO A 84 7.85 -1.56 10.31
N ASP A 85 6.63 -2.01 10.03
CA ASP A 85 6.38 -3.17 9.17
C ASP A 85 6.67 -2.84 7.70
N MET A 86 6.31 -1.64 7.26
CA MET A 86 6.69 -1.13 5.95
C MET A 86 8.20 -1.19 5.75
N ALA A 87 8.98 -0.75 6.75
CA ALA A 87 10.43 -0.80 6.69
C ALA A 87 10.98 -2.24 6.59
N ARG A 88 10.33 -3.21 7.19
CA ARG A 88 10.75 -4.62 7.12
C ARG A 88 10.42 -5.28 5.78
N HIS A 89 9.32 -4.87 5.16
CA HIS A 89 8.78 -5.55 3.97
C HIS A 89 9.07 -4.82 2.65
N LEU A 90 9.50 -3.55 2.68
CA LEU A 90 9.91 -2.80 1.50
C LEU A 90 11.39 -3.09 1.19
N CYS A 91 11.75 -3.32 -0.06
CA CYS A 91 13.16 -3.49 -0.44
C CYS A 91 13.93 -2.16 -0.36
N THR A 92 15.25 -2.23 -0.18
CA THR A 92 16.13 -1.05 -0.31
C THR A 92 15.96 -0.44 -1.69
N GLY A 93 15.76 0.87 -1.76
CA GLY A 93 15.43 1.60 -2.98
C GLY A 93 13.98 1.47 -3.44
N GLY A 94 13.17 0.63 -2.77
CA GLY A 94 11.74 0.48 -3.05
C GLY A 94 10.92 1.69 -2.62
N TYR A 95 9.71 1.81 -3.17
CA TYR A 95 8.84 2.96 -2.97
C TYR A 95 7.59 2.62 -2.19
N ALA A 96 7.19 3.52 -1.29
CA ALA A 96 5.89 3.53 -0.67
C ALA A 96 5.09 4.75 -1.17
N ILE A 97 3.86 4.53 -1.61
CA ILE A 97 2.93 5.60 -1.99
C ILE A 97 1.80 5.59 -0.97
N LEU A 98 1.78 6.63 -0.13
CA LEU A 98 0.83 6.78 0.96
C LEU A 98 -0.20 7.86 0.61
N SER A 99 -1.46 7.58 0.87
CA SER A 99 -2.57 8.52 0.67
C SER A 99 -3.67 8.30 1.72
N GLY A 100 -4.79 9.00 1.58
CA GLY A 100 -5.88 8.92 2.55
C GLY A 100 -5.66 9.79 3.78
N ILE A 101 -4.74 10.76 3.70
CA ILE A 101 -4.40 11.69 4.78
C ILE A 101 -4.71 13.14 4.37
N LEU A 102 -5.06 13.95 5.35
CA LEU A 102 -5.27 15.39 5.16
C LEU A 102 -3.92 16.12 5.08
N ASN A 103 -3.92 17.29 4.43
CA ASN A 103 -2.71 18.11 4.26
C ASN A 103 -2.02 18.41 5.60
N GLU A 104 -2.79 18.68 6.66
CA GLU A 104 -2.28 18.95 8.01
C GLU A 104 -1.66 17.73 8.71
N GLN A 105 -1.98 16.52 8.27
CA GLN A 105 -1.48 15.25 8.83
C GLN A 105 -0.16 14.79 8.18
N ALA A 106 0.19 15.34 7.03
CA ALA A 106 1.27 14.85 6.18
C ALA A 106 2.65 14.92 6.88
N ASP A 107 2.93 16.02 7.59
CA ASP A 107 4.24 16.20 8.23
C ASP A 107 4.49 15.20 9.36
N GLU A 108 3.46 14.84 10.11
CA GLU A 108 3.55 13.80 11.15
C GLU A 108 3.82 12.43 10.54
N VAL A 109 3.13 12.06 9.45
CA VAL A 109 3.37 10.81 8.73
C VAL A 109 4.80 10.77 8.19
N VAL A 110 5.26 11.83 7.52
CA VAL A 110 6.64 11.92 7.01
C VAL A 110 7.65 11.71 8.12
N ALA A 111 7.50 12.40 9.26
CA ALA A 111 8.42 12.28 10.39
C ALA A 111 8.49 10.86 10.97
N VAL A 112 7.38 10.12 10.96
CA VAL A 112 7.36 8.72 11.41
C VAL A 112 8.10 7.81 10.42
N TYR A 113 7.86 7.99 9.12
CA TYR A 113 8.49 7.17 8.08
C TYR A 113 9.99 7.45 7.96
N ASP A 114 10.44 8.72 8.09
CA ASP A 114 11.87 9.09 8.13
C ASP A 114 12.62 8.36 9.26
N ARG A 115 12.01 8.26 10.45
CA ARG A 115 12.59 7.49 11.57
C ARG A 115 12.73 5.99 11.28
N ASN A 116 12.02 5.49 10.29
CA ASN A 116 12.09 4.11 9.80
C ASN A 116 12.92 3.98 8.50
N ALA A 117 13.75 4.98 8.18
CA ALA A 117 14.60 5.03 6.99
C ALA A 117 13.83 4.94 5.66
N ILE A 118 12.62 5.48 5.63
CA ILE A 118 11.79 5.61 4.43
C ILE A 118 11.53 7.10 4.22
N ASN A 119 12.28 7.70 3.30
CA ASN A 119 12.43 9.14 3.16
C ASN A 119 11.50 9.72 2.10
N LEU A 120 10.95 10.91 2.36
CA LEU A 120 10.09 11.60 1.41
C LEU A 120 10.84 11.97 0.13
N THR A 121 10.30 11.60 -1.04
CA THR A 121 10.80 11.99 -2.36
C THR A 121 9.86 12.95 -3.07
N ARG A 122 8.56 12.84 -2.83
CA ARG A 122 7.55 13.71 -3.45
C ARG A 122 6.32 13.83 -2.56
N ARG A 123 5.78 15.05 -2.46
CA ARG A 123 4.47 15.35 -1.87
C ARG A 123 3.57 15.98 -2.93
N GLN A 124 2.32 15.56 -2.96
CA GLN A 124 1.30 16.12 -3.83
C GLN A 124 0.03 16.37 -3.04
N GLU A 125 -0.52 17.55 -3.16
CA GLU A 125 -1.77 17.94 -2.52
C GLU A 125 -2.84 18.17 -3.59
N ILE A 126 -4.03 17.60 -3.40
CA ILE A 126 -5.20 17.80 -4.24
C ILE A 126 -6.38 18.09 -3.32
N GLY A 127 -6.84 19.34 -3.31
CA GLY A 127 -7.82 19.77 -2.32
C GLY A 127 -7.30 19.63 -0.91
N GLU A 128 -8.02 18.93 -0.07
CA GLU A 128 -7.66 18.65 1.34
C GLU A 128 -6.77 17.41 1.52
N TRP A 129 -6.50 16.66 0.45
CA TRP A 129 -5.82 15.36 0.51
C TRP A 129 -4.37 15.44 0.06
N THR A 130 -3.52 14.72 0.78
CA THR A 130 -2.10 14.56 0.46
C THR A 130 -1.78 13.15 0.02
N THR A 131 -0.97 13.05 -1.02
CA THR A 131 -0.27 11.83 -1.41
C THR A 131 1.23 12.01 -1.20
N LEU A 132 1.86 11.06 -0.53
CA LEU A 132 3.29 11.02 -0.27
C LEU A 132 3.92 9.88 -1.06
N VAL A 133 5.00 10.18 -1.78
CA VAL A 133 5.88 9.17 -2.37
C VAL A 133 7.15 9.15 -1.54
N LEU A 134 7.45 7.99 -0.96
CA LEU A 134 8.62 7.82 -0.12
C LEU A 134 9.49 6.69 -0.68
N GLN A 135 10.78 6.73 -0.38
CA GLN A 135 11.73 5.72 -0.81
C GLN A 135 12.52 5.18 0.37
N LYS A 136 12.66 3.87 0.46
CA LYS A 136 13.49 3.24 1.47
C LYS A 136 14.98 3.44 1.14
N ALA A 137 15.72 3.93 2.14
CA ALA A 137 17.17 4.07 2.06
C ALA A 137 17.89 2.72 1.92
#